data_1487a8ccdbd14f055d4be29f49888633
#
_entry.id   1487a8ccdbd14f055d4be29f49888633
#
_cell.length_a   1.000
_cell.length_b   1.000
_cell.length_c   1.000
_cell.angle_alpha   90.00
_cell.angle_beta   90.00
_cell.angle_gamma   90.00
#
_symmetry.space_group_name_H-M   'P 1'
#
loop_
_entity.id
_entity.type
_entity.pdbx_description
1 polymer ?
#
loop_
_entity_poly.entity_id
_entity_poly.type
_entity_poly.pdbx_seq_one_letter_code
_entity_poly.pdbx_strand_id
1 'polypeptide(L)'
;MKRVVLILALALLGISCAGSERTQAAAPPADQILINGAGATFPYPIYSKWFNEYHRKFPQIQINYQSIGSGGGIRQVIEGTVDFGATDGPMTDEQLKQAKTKILHFPTVLGAVVPAYNVPGVTQEINFTPEALAGIFLGKITKWSDPEFKKANAGVNLPDKNIVVIHRSDGSGTTYVWVDYLSKVSPEWKSKAGVNTSVNWPVGLGGKGNEGVAGLIKQTPNSMGYVELIYAIQNKMLYGKVRNSAGTPVKADLASVTAAAAGAVKTMPADFRVSITDAARQDAYPISSFTWLLIPSKIQDQAKKKVIREFLQWMLTDGQNMVEALSYARLPKEVVAMEQKAIAAIE
;
A
#
# COMPACT_ATOMS: atom_id res chain seq x y z
N MET A 1 -88.97 7.17 -24.12
CA MET A 1 -87.72 6.52 -24.54
C MET A 1 -86.83 7.57 -25.20
N LYS A 2 -85.89 8.13 -24.49
CA LYS A 2 -84.96 9.17 -24.99
C LYS A 2 -83.56 8.56 -25.05
N ARG A 3 -83.01 8.49 -26.27
CA ARG A 3 -81.62 8.04 -26.50
C ARG A 3 -80.68 9.19 -26.20
N VAL A 4 -79.72 8.96 -25.27
CA VAL A 4 -78.61 9.86 -25.01
C VAL A 4 -77.40 9.36 -25.81
N VAL A 5 -76.90 10.21 -26.70
CA VAL A 5 -75.67 9.97 -27.48
C VAL A 5 -74.51 10.52 -26.66
N LEU A 6 -73.60 9.67 -26.33
CA LEU A 6 -72.33 10.04 -25.61
C LEU A 6 -71.26 10.26 -26.66
N ILE A 7 -70.77 11.49 -26.78
CA ILE A 7 -69.60 11.86 -27.60
C ILE A 7 -68.33 11.66 -26.83
N LEU A 8 -67.46 10.73 -27.27
CA LEU A 8 -66.14 10.47 -26.69
C LEU A 8 -65.16 11.40 -27.40
N ALA A 9 -64.59 12.35 -26.65
CA ALA A 9 -63.48 13.18 -27.09
C ALA A 9 -62.15 12.47 -26.82
N LEU A 10 -61.44 12.10 -27.88
CA LEU A 10 -60.10 11.56 -27.82
C LEU A 10 -59.10 12.73 -27.61
N ALA A 11 -58.50 12.83 -26.43
CA ALA A 11 -57.35 13.71 -26.18
C ALA A 11 -56.04 12.98 -26.57
N LEU A 12 -55.42 13.42 -27.66
CA LEU A 12 -54.06 13.00 -28.04
C LEU A 12 -53.04 13.65 -27.09
N LEU A 13 -52.52 12.87 -26.16
CA LEU A 13 -51.33 13.25 -25.40
C LEU A 13 -50.08 13.03 -26.27
N GLY A 14 -49.50 14.13 -26.73
CA GLY A 14 -48.18 14.13 -27.35
C GLY A 14 -47.10 13.77 -26.34
N ILE A 15 -46.50 12.57 -26.46
CA ILE A 15 -45.30 12.19 -25.71
C ILE A 15 -44.12 12.89 -26.36
N SER A 16 -43.67 14.00 -25.74
CA SER A 16 -42.39 14.63 -26.07
C SER A 16 -41.29 13.69 -25.60
N CYS A 17 -40.62 12.98 -26.51
CA CYS A 17 -39.35 12.32 -26.24
C CYS A 17 -38.27 13.38 -25.98
N ALA A 18 -38.06 13.68 -24.71
CA ALA A 18 -36.84 14.38 -24.30
C ALA A 18 -35.65 13.47 -24.60
N GLY A 19 -34.94 13.75 -25.68
CA GLY A 19 -33.67 13.11 -26.00
C GLY A 19 -32.70 13.34 -24.86
N SER A 20 -32.32 12.29 -24.15
CA SER A 20 -31.19 12.34 -23.23
C SER A 20 -29.93 12.58 -24.06
N GLU A 21 -29.44 13.81 -24.07
CA GLU A 21 -28.10 14.10 -24.54
C GLU A 21 -27.13 13.28 -23.67
N ARG A 22 -26.68 12.18 -24.24
CA ARG A 22 -25.47 11.51 -23.72
C ARG A 22 -24.36 12.52 -23.87
N THR A 23 -23.94 13.10 -22.75
CA THR A 23 -22.69 13.87 -22.67
C THR A 23 -21.58 12.92 -23.12
N GLN A 24 -21.21 12.95 -24.39
CA GLN A 24 -19.99 12.30 -24.88
C GLN A 24 -18.86 12.94 -24.11
N ALA A 25 -18.16 12.13 -23.30
CA ALA A 25 -16.91 12.56 -22.73
C ALA A 25 -16.02 13.05 -23.88
N ALA A 26 -15.59 14.31 -23.82
CA ALA A 26 -14.74 14.89 -24.84
C ALA A 26 -13.51 13.99 -25.02
N ALA A 27 -13.21 13.63 -26.26
CA ALA A 27 -11.97 12.92 -26.58
C ALA A 27 -10.79 13.76 -26.03
N PRO A 28 -9.78 13.11 -25.41
CA PRO A 28 -8.63 13.84 -24.92
C PRO A 28 -7.99 14.67 -26.05
N PRO A 29 -7.40 15.84 -25.75
CA PRO A 29 -6.70 16.64 -26.74
C PRO A 29 -5.70 15.77 -27.54
N ALA A 30 -5.55 16.02 -28.82
CA ALA A 30 -4.76 15.19 -29.74
C ALA A 30 -3.27 14.98 -29.32
N ASP A 31 -2.77 15.76 -28.38
CA ASP A 31 -1.40 15.70 -27.85
C ASP A 31 -1.28 15.13 -26.42
N GLN A 32 -2.35 14.56 -25.86
CA GLN A 32 -2.32 14.05 -24.49
C GLN A 32 -1.64 12.68 -24.40
N ILE A 33 -0.59 12.58 -23.55
CA ILE A 33 0.12 11.32 -23.26
C ILE A 33 -0.49 10.71 -22.01
N LEU A 34 -1.06 9.51 -22.16
CA LEU A 34 -1.64 8.73 -21.07
C LEU A 34 -0.67 7.65 -20.63
N ILE A 35 -0.34 7.65 -19.33
CA ILE A 35 0.45 6.61 -18.66
C ILE A 35 -0.47 5.86 -17.71
N ASN A 36 -0.54 4.54 -17.84
CA ASN A 36 -1.39 3.71 -17.00
C ASN A 36 -0.54 2.84 -16.08
N GLY A 37 -0.82 2.89 -14.79
CA GLY A 37 -0.17 2.07 -13.78
C GLY A 37 -1.17 1.38 -12.88
N ALA A 38 -0.71 0.31 -12.21
CA ALA A 38 -1.51 -0.40 -11.23
C ALA A 38 -0.64 -1.03 -10.14
N GLY A 39 -1.19 -1.24 -8.95
CA GLY A 39 -0.49 -2.01 -7.93
C GLY A 39 -0.79 -1.59 -6.50
N ALA A 40 0.28 -1.49 -5.72
CA ALA A 40 0.27 -1.32 -4.27
C ALA A 40 -0.66 -0.20 -3.77
N THR A 41 -1.40 -0.49 -2.70
CA THR A 41 -2.19 0.51 -1.98
C THR A 41 -1.36 1.29 -0.96
N PHE A 42 -0.25 0.72 -0.51
CA PHE A 42 0.69 1.33 0.44
C PHE A 42 1.11 2.76 0.01
N PRO A 43 1.64 3.01 -1.21
CA PRO A 43 2.07 4.34 -1.63
C PRO A 43 0.94 5.17 -2.27
N TYR A 44 -0.29 4.67 -2.36
CA TYR A 44 -1.35 5.34 -3.11
C TYR A 44 -1.58 6.80 -2.74
N PRO A 45 -1.57 7.21 -1.45
CA PRO A 45 -1.73 8.62 -1.08
C PRO A 45 -0.64 9.54 -1.65
N ILE A 46 0.63 9.12 -1.63
CA ILE A 46 1.71 9.92 -2.21
C ILE A 46 1.73 9.83 -3.75
N TYR A 47 1.41 8.67 -4.34
CA TYR A 47 1.32 8.53 -5.79
C TYR A 47 0.20 9.40 -6.36
N SER A 48 -0.98 9.40 -5.72
CA SER A 48 -2.09 10.28 -6.11
C SER A 48 -1.68 11.75 -6.07
N LYS A 49 -0.96 12.17 -5.02
CA LYS A 49 -0.43 13.53 -4.93
C LYS A 49 0.58 13.82 -6.04
N TRP A 50 1.56 12.94 -6.26
CA TRP A 50 2.59 13.12 -7.28
C TRP A 50 2.03 13.20 -8.69
N PHE A 51 1.11 12.31 -9.06
CA PHE A 51 0.51 12.29 -10.40
C PHE A 51 -0.31 13.56 -10.66
N ASN A 52 -1.00 14.05 -9.62
CA ASN A 52 -1.75 15.31 -9.70
C ASN A 52 -0.81 16.53 -9.86
N GLU A 53 0.25 16.64 -9.04
CA GLU A 53 1.23 17.73 -9.12
C GLU A 53 2.03 17.69 -10.43
N TYR A 54 2.36 16.48 -10.91
CA TYR A 54 3.04 16.29 -12.18
C TYR A 54 2.16 16.72 -13.37
N HIS A 55 0.87 16.34 -13.36
CA HIS A 55 -0.11 16.81 -14.35
C HIS A 55 -0.28 18.35 -14.33
N ARG A 56 -0.33 18.95 -13.13
CA ARG A 56 -0.39 20.43 -13.01
C ARG A 56 0.83 21.11 -13.62
N LYS A 57 2.01 20.51 -13.50
CA LYS A 57 3.26 21.02 -14.08
C LYS A 57 3.35 20.74 -15.59
N PHE A 58 2.79 19.63 -16.04
CA PHE A 58 2.80 19.15 -17.42
C PHE A 58 1.38 18.72 -17.86
N PRO A 59 0.51 19.67 -18.23
CA PRO A 59 -0.93 19.38 -18.47
C PRO A 59 -1.21 18.40 -19.61
N GLN A 60 -0.27 18.22 -20.55
CA GLN A 60 -0.36 17.23 -21.62
C GLN A 60 -0.10 15.79 -21.16
N ILE A 61 0.38 15.59 -19.92
CA ILE A 61 0.67 14.27 -19.38
C ILE A 61 -0.36 13.91 -18.31
N GLN A 62 -1.00 12.76 -18.46
CA GLN A 62 -1.90 12.20 -17.46
C GLN A 62 -1.41 10.81 -17.03
N ILE A 63 -1.24 10.63 -15.73
CA ILE A 63 -0.87 9.34 -15.13
C ILE A 63 -2.08 8.80 -14.37
N ASN A 64 -2.64 7.70 -14.86
CA ASN A 64 -3.73 6.96 -14.23
C ASN A 64 -3.16 5.82 -13.40
N TYR A 65 -3.63 5.66 -12.17
CA TYR A 65 -3.15 4.60 -11.29
C TYR A 65 -4.32 3.85 -10.63
N GLN A 66 -4.30 2.53 -10.76
CA GLN A 66 -5.26 1.64 -10.14
C GLN A 66 -4.66 1.02 -8.87
N SER A 67 -5.15 1.46 -7.71
CA SER A 67 -4.73 0.94 -6.39
C SER A 67 -5.44 -0.39 -6.12
N ILE A 68 -4.88 -1.50 -6.65
CA ILE A 68 -5.48 -2.85 -6.63
C ILE A 68 -4.67 -3.90 -5.85
N GLY A 69 -3.62 -3.46 -5.16
CA GLY A 69 -2.67 -4.30 -4.45
C GLY A 69 -1.49 -4.75 -5.30
N SER A 70 -0.35 -5.01 -4.64
CA SER A 70 0.92 -5.36 -5.28
C SER A 70 0.82 -6.58 -6.19
N GLY A 71 0.09 -7.62 -5.77
CA GLY A 71 -0.10 -8.81 -6.60
C GLY A 71 -0.79 -8.52 -7.94
N GLY A 72 -1.76 -7.58 -7.94
CA GLY A 72 -2.41 -7.08 -9.15
C GLY A 72 -1.43 -6.32 -10.04
N GLY A 73 -0.63 -5.41 -9.46
CA GLY A 73 0.38 -4.63 -10.17
C GLY A 73 1.48 -5.50 -10.80
N ILE A 74 2.01 -6.45 -10.04
CA ILE A 74 3.01 -7.41 -10.53
C ILE A 74 2.45 -8.19 -11.72
N ARG A 75 1.23 -8.73 -11.59
CA ARG A 75 0.61 -9.49 -12.69
C ARG A 75 0.42 -8.63 -13.93
N GLN A 76 -0.13 -7.43 -13.80
CA GLN A 76 -0.39 -6.56 -14.95
C GLN A 76 0.90 -6.09 -15.67
N VAL A 77 1.99 -5.84 -14.92
CA VAL A 77 3.27 -5.48 -15.56
C VAL A 77 3.91 -6.68 -16.26
N ILE A 78 3.78 -7.90 -15.71
CA ILE A 78 4.23 -9.14 -16.37
C ILE A 78 3.47 -9.36 -17.68
N GLU A 79 2.16 -9.19 -17.67
CA GLU A 79 1.27 -9.34 -18.84
C GLU A 79 1.45 -8.19 -19.86
N GLY A 80 2.02 -7.05 -19.42
CA GLY A 80 2.20 -5.86 -20.25
C GLY A 80 0.89 -5.12 -20.54
N THR A 81 -0.07 -5.17 -19.61
CA THR A 81 -1.36 -4.48 -19.73
C THR A 81 -1.34 -3.08 -19.12
N VAL A 82 -0.27 -2.71 -18.45
CA VAL A 82 0.01 -1.37 -17.91
C VAL A 82 1.41 -0.91 -18.30
N ASP A 83 1.63 0.40 -18.26
CA ASP A 83 2.93 1.00 -18.54
C ASP A 83 3.91 0.84 -17.38
N PHE A 84 3.39 0.74 -16.14
CA PHE A 84 4.18 0.43 -14.94
C PHE A 84 3.34 -0.29 -13.88
N GLY A 85 4.02 -1.10 -13.06
CA GLY A 85 3.45 -1.69 -11.86
C GLY A 85 3.93 -0.97 -10.60
N ALA A 86 3.33 -1.31 -9.44
CA ALA A 86 3.83 -0.90 -8.13
C ALA A 86 3.68 -2.00 -7.10
N THR A 87 4.67 -2.12 -6.20
CA THR A 87 4.73 -3.16 -5.17
C THR A 87 5.49 -2.70 -3.94
N ASP A 88 5.11 -3.24 -2.75
CA ASP A 88 5.86 -3.05 -1.50
C ASP A 88 6.63 -4.31 -1.10
N GLY A 89 6.49 -5.40 -1.88
CA GLY A 89 7.34 -6.57 -1.86
C GLY A 89 8.00 -6.73 -3.23
N PRO A 90 9.34 -6.76 -3.32
CA PRO A 90 10.01 -6.88 -4.62
C PRO A 90 9.59 -8.17 -5.34
N MET A 91 9.59 -8.13 -6.67
CA MET A 91 9.31 -9.33 -7.48
C MET A 91 10.35 -10.41 -7.20
N THR A 92 9.90 -11.65 -7.16
CA THR A 92 10.80 -12.82 -7.08
C THR A 92 11.47 -13.07 -8.43
N ASP A 93 12.55 -13.86 -8.44
CA ASP A 93 13.23 -14.24 -9.68
C ASP A 93 12.31 -15.05 -10.60
N GLU A 94 11.40 -15.86 -10.04
CA GLU A 94 10.39 -16.61 -10.78
C GLU A 94 9.40 -15.68 -11.47
N GLN A 95 8.96 -14.61 -10.79
CA GLN A 95 8.08 -13.60 -11.37
C GLN A 95 8.79 -12.80 -12.48
N LEU A 96 10.06 -12.43 -12.25
CA LEU A 96 10.86 -11.73 -13.25
C LEU A 96 11.05 -12.55 -14.53
N LYS A 97 11.23 -13.87 -14.42
CA LYS A 97 11.34 -14.79 -15.57
C LYS A 97 10.05 -14.89 -16.39
N GLN A 98 8.89 -14.60 -15.80
CA GLN A 98 7.59 -14.62 -16.49
C GLN A 98 7.33 -13.35 -17.31
N ALA A 99 8.05 -12.26 -17.03
CA ALA A 99 7.85 -11.00 -17.72
C ALA A 99 8.41 -11.04 -19.16
N LYS A 100 7.70 -10.39 -20.09
CA LYS A 100 8.09 -10.30 -21.51
C LYS A 100 9.40 -9.53 -21.72
N THR A 101 9.71 -8.60 -20.81
CA THR A 101 10.95 -7.83 -20.80
C THR A 101 11.50 -7.80 -19.38
N LYS A 102 12.77 -7.43 -19.21
CA LYS A 102 13.33 -7.19 -17.88
C LYS A 102 12.53 -6.10 -17.18
N ILE A 103 12.13 -6.35 -15.93
CA ILE A 103 11.45 -5.36 -15.09
C ILE A 103 12.48 -4.74 -14.15
N LEU A 104 12.55 -3.42 -14.16
CA LEU A 104 13.40 -2.61 -13.28
C LEU A 104 12.58 -2.19 -12.05
N HIS A 105 13.21 -2.26 -10.89
CA HIS A 105 12.63 -1.80 -9.62
C HIS A 105 13.20 -0.41 -9.29
N PHE A 106 12.32 0.56 -9.08
CA PHE A 106 12.68 1.90 -8.65
C PHE A 106 12.05 2.18 -7.29
N PRO A 107 12.83 2.20 -6.18
CA PRO A 107 12.32 2.68 -4.90
C PRO A 107 11.69 4.06 -5.03
N THR A 108 10.63 4.33 -4.29
CA THR A 108 9.94 5.63 -4.40
C THR A 108 9.92 6.39 -3.08
N VAL A 109 9.54 5.72 -2.03
CA VAL A 109 9.51 6.24 -0.65
C VAL A 109 9.74 5.11 0.33
N LEU A 110 9.93 5.48 1.58
CA LEU A 110 9.93 4.57 2.72
C LEU A 110 8.66 4.78 3.55
N GLY A 111 8.10 3.69 4.05
CA GLY A 111 6.96 3.74 4.95
C GLY A 111 7.01 2.64 6.00
N ALA A 112 6.01 2.60 6.86
CA ALA A 112 5.87 1.64 7.94
C ALA A 112 4.55 0.91 7.88
N VAL A 113 4.56 -0.39 8.21
CA VAL A 113 3.34 -1.15 8.47
C VAL A 113 3.12 -1.21 9.97
N VAL A 114 1.99 -0.70 10.43
CA VAL A 114 1.70 -0.54 11.86
C VAL A 114 0.59 -1.47 12.35
N PRO A 115 0.70 -2.02 13.57
CA PRO A 115 -0.39 -2.74 14.21
C PRO A 115 -1.46 -1.72 14.66
N ALA A 116 -2.50 -1.58 13.88
CA ALA A 116 -3.65 -0.72 14.19
C ALA A 116 -4.72 -1.51 14.94
N TYR A 117 -5.42 -0.87 15.86
CA TYR A 117 -6.40 -1.55 16.70
C TYR A 117 -7.60 -0.66 17.09
N ASN A 118 -8.68 -1.32 17.47
CA ASN A 118 -9.89 -0.71 17.99
C ASN A 118 -10.32 -1.45 19.28
N VAL A 119 -9.83 -0.99 20.42
CA VAL A 119 -10.16 -1.58 21.74
C VAL A 119 -10.92 -0.55 22.56
N PRO A 120 -12.24 -0.67 22.68
CA PRO A 120 -13.05 0.28 23.44
C PRO A 120 -12.53 0.47 24.88
N GLY A 121 -12.39 1.72 25.31
CA GLY A 121 -11.88 2.08 26.63
C GLY A 121 -10.36 2.07 26.79
N VAL A 122 -9.60 1.64 25.78
CA VAL A 122 -8.13 1.75 25.76
C VAL A 122 -7.72 2.96 24.94
N THR A 123 -7.12 3.94 25.61
CA THR A 123 -6.62 5.19 24.98
C THR A 123 -5.10 5.27 24.98
N GLN A 124 -4.45 4.44 25.79
CA GLN A 124 -2.99 4.35 25.87
C GLN A 124 -2.43 3.59 24.65
N GLU A 125 -1.18 3.91 24.30
CA GLU A 125 -0.46 3.15 23.28
C GLU A 125 -0.16 1.73 23.78
N ILE A 126 -0.43 0.76 22.93
CA ILE A 126 -0.12 -0.64 23.17
C ILE A 126 1.28 -0.94 22.61
N ASN A 127 2.08 -1.66 23.40
CA ASN A 127 3.38 -2.19 22.99
C ASN A 127 3.21 -3.63 22.50
N PHE A 128 3.56 -3.87 21.26
CA PHE A 128 3.57 -5.20 20.66
C PHE A 128 4.98 -5.77 20.68
N THR A 129 5.15 -6.95 21.26
CA THR A 129 6.38 -7.73 21.14
C THR A 129 6.34 -8.58 19.87
N PRO A 130 7.51 -8.99 19.33
CA PRO A 130 7.55 -9.93 18.21
C PRO A 130 6.74 -11.19 18.45
N GLU A 131 6.87 -11.76 19.66
CA GLU A 131 6.16 -12.96 20.09
C GLU A 131 4.65 -12.76 20.15
N ALA A 132 4.20 -11.60 20.65
CA ALA A 132 2.78 -11.27 20.73
C ALA A 132 2.18 -11.10 19.33
N LEU A 133 2.85 -10.39 18.42
CA LEU A 133 2.38 -10.24 17.04
C LEU A 133 2.27 -11.59 16.34
N ALA A 134 3.32 -12.40 16.39
CA ALA A 134 3.29 -13.73 15.80
C ALA A 134 2.21 -14.62 16.44
N GLY A 135 2.08 -14.58 17.78
CA GLY A 135 1.10 -15.36 18.53
C GLY A 135 -0.35 -15.00 18.18
N ILE A 136 -0.63 -13.71 18.01
CA ILE A 136 -1.98 -13.23 17.62
C ILE A 136 -2.33 -13.72 16.20
N PHE A 137 -1.44 -13.51 15.22
CA PHE A 137 -1.71 -13.91 13.83
C PHE A 137 -1.65 -15.41 13.60
N LEU A 138 -0.99 -16.17 14.48
CA LEU A 138 -1.06 -17.65 14.54
C LEU A 138 -2.33 -18.17 15.24
N GLY A 139 -3.12 -17.30 15.86
CA GLY A 139 -4.30 -17.68 16.65
C GLY A 139 -3.98 -18.33 18.01
N LYS A 140 -2.76 -18.14 18.53
CA LYS A 140 -2.33 -18.63 19.85
C LYS A 140 -2.70 -17.66 20.97
N ILE A 141 -2.50 -16.36 20.73
CA ILE A 141 -2.96 -15.28 21.60
C ILE A 141 -4.32 -14.83 21.06
N THR A 142 -5.36 -15.17 21.78
CA THR A 142 -6.76 -14.94 21.32
C THR A 142 -7.48 -13.87 22.12
N LYS A 143 -6.91 -13.39 23.23
CA LYS A 143 -7.50 -12.36 24.10
C LYS A 143 -6.57 -11.20 24.34
N TRP A 144 -7.13 -10.00 24.45
CA TRP A 144 -6.39 -8.82 24.86
C TRP A 144 -5.83 -8.94 26.28
N SER A 145 -6.47 -9.73 27.15
CA SER A 145 -6.04 -10.02 28.52
C SER A 145 -4.99 -11.12 28.64
N ASP A 146 -4.46 -11.67 27.53
CA ASP A 146 -3.41 -12.69 27.56
C ASP A 146 -2.24 -12.26 28.45
N PRO A 147 -1.73 -13.15 29.34
CA PRO A 147 -0.67 -12.82 30.30
C PRO A 147 0.61 -12.29 29.67
N GLU A 148 1.04 -12.88 28.56
CA GLU A 148 2.26 -12.44 27.86
C GLU A 148 2.06 -11.04 27.24
N PHE A 149 0.85 -10.78 26.74
CA PHE A 149 0.52 -9.47 26.19
C PHE A 149 0.38 -8.42 27.29
N LYS A 150 -0.25 -8.74 28.43
CA LYS A 150 -0.32 -7.86 29.59
C LYS A 150 1.04 -7.51 30.18
N LYS A 151 1.98 -8.46 30.20
CA LYS A 151 3.35 -8.23 30.70
C LYS A 151 4.06 -7.10 29.97
N ALA A 152 3.89 -7.04 28.65
CA ALA A 152 4.47 -5.97 27.81
C ALA A 152 3.72 -4.63 27.95
N ASN A 153 2.52 -4.64 28.56
CA ASN A 153 1.60 -3.51 28.66
C ASN A 153 1.16 -3.25 30.10
N ALA A 154 2.10 -3.34 31.05
CA ALA A 154 1.83 -3.02 32.44
C ALA A 154 1.28 -1.58 32.57
N GLY A 155 0.14 -1.42 33.22
CA GLY A 155 -0.54 -0.14 33.35
C GLY A 155 -1.58 0.20 32.26
N VAL A 156 -1.67 -0.62 31.19
CA VAL A 156 -2.78 -0.54 30.23
C VAL A 156 -3.90 -1.47 30.69
N ASN A 157 -5.10 -0.95 30.85
CA ASN A 157 -6.27 -1.77 31.22
C ASN A 157 -6.82 -2.53 30.01
N LEU A 158 -6.16 -3.63 29.67
CA LEU A 158 -6.55 -4.50 28.54
C LEU A 158 -7.77 -5.35 28.94
N PRO A 159 -8.88 -5.33 28.16
CA PRO A 159 -10.10 -6.04 28.52
C PRO A 159 -9.98 -7.57 28.33
N ASP A 160 -10.76 -8.32 29.09
CA ASP A 160 -10.92 -9.77 28.85
C ASP A 160 -11.88 -10.03 27.68
N LYS A 161 -11.44 -9.68 26.48
CA LYS A 161 -12.18 -9.81 25.22
C LYS A 161 -11.32 -10.52 24.19
N ASN A 162 -11.97 -11.28 23.31
CA ASN A 162 -11.29 -11.91 22.18
C ASN A 162 -10.76 -10.85 21.21
N ILE A 163 -9.58 -11.13 20.64
CA ILE A 163 -9.00 -10.32 19.57
C ILE A 163 -9.62 -10.76 18.24
N VAL A 164 -10.20 -9.82 17.51
CA VAL A 164 -10.62 -10.03 16.10
C VAL A 164 -9.48 -9.59 15.19
N VAL A 165 -8.81 -10.53 14.58
CA VAL A 165 -7.70 -10.25 13.65
C VAL A 165 -8.25 -9.81 12.30
N ILE A 166 -7.71 -8.73 11.76
CA ILE A 166 -8.04 -8.22 10.41
C ILE A 166 -6.78 -8.27 9.56
N HIS A 167 -6.88 -8.88 8.39
CA HIS A 167 -5.77 -9.01 7.44
C HIS A 167 -6.20 -8.61 6.02
N ARG A 168 -5.28 -8.59 5.07
CA ARG A 168 -5.57 -8.32 3.65
C ARG A 168 -6.18 -9.54 2.98
N SER A 169 -7.16 -9.31 2.10
CA SER A 169 -7.79 -10.34 1.27
C SER A 169 -7.32 -10.35 -0.19
N ASP A 170 -6.55 -9.35 -0.59
CA ASP A 170 -5.96 -9.21 -1.93
C ASP A 170 -4.46 -9.53 -1.91
N GLY A 171 -3.84 -9.65 -3.08
CA GLY A 171 -2.39 -9.75 -3.22
C GLY A 171 -1.72 -8.43 -2.81
N SER A 172 -1.13 -8.38 -1.62
CA SER A 172 -0.75 -7.16 -0.92
C SER A 172 0.75 -7.09 -0.60
N GLY A 173 1.39 -6.00 -1.00
CA GLY A 173 2.75 -5.70 -0.56
C GLY A 173 2.82 -5.35 0.93
N THR A 174 1.79 -4.68 1.47
CA THR A 174 1.69 -4.44 2.92
C THR A 174 1.64 -5.76 3.70
N THR A 175 0.93 -6.78 3.17
CA THR A 175 1.00 -8.15 3.69
C THR A 175 2.43 -8.70 3.60
N TYR A 176 3.08 -8.57 2.43
CA TYR A 176 4.45 -9.06 2.26
C TYR A 176 5.38 -8.50 3.34
N VAL A 177 5.36 -7.18 3.58
CA VAL A 177 6.19 -6.51 4.60
C VAL A 177 5.86 -7.05 6.00
N TRP A 178 4.58 -7.20 6.32
CA TRP A 178 4.14 -7.73 7.61
C TRP A 178 4.60 -9.15 7.85
N VAL A 179 4.39 -10.05 6.88
CA VAL A 179 4.74 -11.46 7.03
C VAL A 179 6.25 -11.74 6.86
N ASP A 180 6.98 -10.87 6.15
CA ASP A 180 8.45 -10.90 6.12
C ASP A 180 9.01 -10.64 7.52
N TYR A 181 8.49 -9.60 8.21
CA TYR A 181 8.83 -9.37 9.61
C TYR A 181 8.45 -10.56 10.49
N LEU A 182 7.20 -11.06 10.42
CA LEU A 182 6.76 -12.19 11.23
C LEU A 182 7.62 -13.44 10.99
N SER A 183 8.07 -13.68 9.75
CA SER A 183 8.93 -14.81 9.41
C SER A 183 10.36 -14.67 9.97
N LYS A 184 10.85 -13.45 10.15
CA LYS A 184 12.16 -13.20 10.79
C LYS A 184 12.13 -13.44 12.28
N VAL A 185 11.03 -13.08 12.94
CA VAL A 185 10.90 -13.13 14.40
C VAL A 185 10.21 -14.41 14.92
N SER A 186 9.61 -15.21 14.05
CA SER A 186 8.91 -16.45 14.43
C SER A 186 9.19 -17.60 13.45
N PRO A 187 10.02 -18.59 13.85
CA PRO A 187 10.24 -19.79 13.04
C PRO A 187 8.95 -20.56 12.73
N GLU A 188 7.99 -20.53 13.65
CA GLU A 188 6.69 -21.17 13.45
C GLU A 188 5.86 -20.48 12.38
N TRP A 189 5.81 -19.12 12.39
CA TRP A 189 5.18 -18.37 11.30
C TRP A 189 5.84 -18.71 9.95
N LYS A 190 7.17 -18.66 9.91
CA LYS A 190 7.95 -18.96 8.71
C LYS A 190 7.61 -20.34 8.11
N SER A 191 7.45 -21.35 8.97
CA SER A 191 7.15 -22.72 8.52
C SER A 191 5.70 -22.93 8.11
N LYS A 192 4.73 -22.24 8.76
CA LYS A 192 3.29 -22.45 8.54
C LYS A 192 2.70 -21.57 7.46
N ALA A 193 3.08 -20.31 7.42
CA ALA A 193 2.49 -19.29 6.52
C ALA A 193 3.51 -18.72 5.53
N GLY A 194 4.78 -18.57 5.92
CA GLY A 194 5.85 -18.06 5.07
C GLY A 194 5.74 -16.59 4.72
N VAL A 195 6.36 -16.21 3.58
CA VAL A 195 6.43 -14.83 3.07
C VAL A 195 5.91 -14.79 1.65
N ASN A 196 4.83 -14.04 1.43
CA ASN A 196 4.28 -13.78 0.10
C ASN A 196 3.34 -12.54 0.16
N THR A 197 2.92 -12.03 -0.99
CA THR A 197 1.85 -11.03 -1.09
C THR A 197 0.46 -11.57 -0.74
N SER A 198 0.29 -12.88 -0.73
CA SER A 198 -0.89 -13.62 -0.22
C SER A 198 -0.41 -14.84 0.52
N VAL A 199 -0.93 -15.07 1.72
CA VAL A 199 -0.62 -16.23 2.57
C VAL A 199 -1.92 -16.89 3.05
N ASN A 200 -1.82 -18.15 3.47
CA ASN A 200 -2.92 -18.83 4.15
C ASN A 200 -2.99 -18.33 5.59
N TRP A 201 -3.88 -17.39 5.86
CA TRP A 201 -4.05 -16.83 7.19
C TRP A 201 -4.62 -17.85 8.15
N PRO A 202 -3.96 -18.12 9.29
CA PRO A 202 -4.49 -19.04 10.29
C PRO A 202 -5.80 -18.57 10.91
N VAL A 203 -5.97 -17.25 11.08
CA VAL A 203 -7.13 -16.61 11.70
C VAL A 203 -7.41 -15.26 11.06
N GLY A 204 -8.62 -14.75 11.24
CA GLY A 204 -8.96 -13.36 10.94
C GLY A 204 -9.98 -13.19 9.83
N LEU A 205 -10.30 -11.91 9.58
CA LEU A 205 -11.22 -11.45 8.53
C LEU A 205 -10.43 -10.66 7.48
N GLY A 206 -10.79 -10.83 6.22
CA GLY A 206 -10.11 -10.20 5.11
C GLY A 206 -10.70 -8.85 4.70
N GLY A 207 -9.85 -7.81 4.61
CA GLY A 207 -10.18 -6.49 4.04
C GLY A 207 -9.41 -6.25 2.75
N LYS A 208 -10.07 -5.72 1.71
CA LYS A 208 -9.42 -5.38 0.44
C LYS A 208 -8.71 -4.03 0.55
N GLY A 209 -7.43 -3.98 0.22
CA GLY A 209 -6.61 -2.78 0.32
C GLY A 209 -6.31 -2.35 1.77
N ASN A 210 -5.44 -1.36 1.93
CA ASN A 210 -5.24 -0.71 3.25
C ASN A 210 -6.55 -0.04 3.72
N GLU A 211 -7.33 0.51 2.80
CA GLU A 211 -8.63 1.13 3.05
C GLU A 211 -9.63 0.15 3.67
N GLY A 212 -9.74 -1.05 3.10
CA GLY A 212 -10.67 -2.07 3.58
C GLY A 212 -10.27 -2.60 4.95
N VAL A 213 -8.97 -2.82 5.21
CA VAL A 213 -8.48 -3.21 6.54
C VAL A 213 -8.74 -2.10 7.56
N ALA A 214 -8.40 -0.84 7.25
CA ALA A 214 -8.67 0.30 8.13
C ALA A 214 -10.16 0.45 8.45
N GLY A 215 -11.02 0.31 7.44
CA GLY A 215 -12.47 0.35 7.60
C GLY A 215 -12.99 -0.75 8.52
N LEU A 216 -12.55 -1.99 8.33
CA LEU A 216 -12.95 -3.13 9.17
C LEU A 216 -12.50 -2.95 10.63
N ILE A 217 -11.25 -2.52 10.88
CA ILE A 217 -10.75 -2.27 12.24
C ILE A 217 -11.61 -1.21 12.92
N LYS A 218 -11.92 -0.10 12.25
CA LYS A 218 -12.76 0.98 12.83
C LYS A 218 -14.16 0.51 13.20
N GLN A 219 -14.75 -0.38 12.41
CA GLN A 219 -16.12 -0.87 12.60
C GLN A 219 -16.21 -2.06 13.53
N THR A 220 -15.10 -2.73 13.84
CA THR A 220 -15.09 -3.96 14.64
C THR A 220 -14.46 -3.72 15.99
N PRO A 221 -15.25 -3.66 17.10
CA PRO A 221 -14.69 -3.57 18.43
C PRO A 221 -13.79 -4.76 18.79
N ASN A 222 -12.75 -4.51 19.57
CA ASN A 222 -11.74 -5.47 19.99
C ASN A 222 -10.94 -6.09 18.82
N SER A 223 -10.87 -5.40 17.70
CA SER A 223 -10.07 -5.84 16.56
C SER A 223 -8.67 -5.25 16.55
N MET A 224 -7.79 -5.94 15.86
CA MET A 224 -6.51 -5.43 15.40
C MET A 224 -6.17 -5.96 14.01
N GLY A 225 -5.35 -5.23 13.30
CA GLY A 225 -4.81 -5.62 12.01
C GLY A 225 -3.58 -4.80 11.70
N TYR A 226 -3.16 -4.80 10.46
CA TYR A 226 -2.01 -4.03 9.99
C TYR A 226 -2.40 -3.17 8.78
N VAL A 227 -1.90 -1.95 8.78
CA VAL A 227 -2.03 -1.00 7.66
C VAL A 227 -0.73 -0.22 7.48
N GLU A 228 -0.54 0.39 6.33
CA GLU A 228 0.49 1.39 6.19
C GLU A 228 0.15 2.62 7.07
N LEU A 229 1.19 3.26 7.62
CA LEU A 229 1.10 4.29 8.66
C LEU A 229 0.14 5.43 8.30
N ILE A 230 0.16 5.95 7.06
CA ILE A 230 -0.69 7.08 6.67
C ILE A 230 -2.18 6.73 6.78
N TYR A 231 -2.55 5.47 6.54
CA TYR A 231 -3.96 5.04 6.70
C TYR A 231 -4.40 5.06 8.15
N ALA A 232 -3.52 4.70 9.08
CA ALA A 232 -3.82 4.83 10.51
C ALA A 232 -3.98 6.30 10.90
N ILE A 233 -3.09 7.18 10.44
CA ILE A 233 -3.11 8.62 10.73
C ILE A 233 -4.36 9.29 10.13
N GLN A 234 -4.63 9.11 8.84
CA GLN A 234 -5.77 9.73 8.15
C GLN A 234 -7.12 9.28 8.72
N ASN A 235 -7.20 8.03 9.16
CA ASN A 235 -8.39 7.48 9.78
C ASN A 235 -8.48 7.71 11.29
N LYS A 236 -7.51 8.42 11.90
CA LYS A 236 -7.42 8.70 13.34
C LYS A 236 -7.50 7.42 14.19
N MET A 237 -6.83 6.36 13.71
CA MET A 237 -6.79 5.06 14.38
C MET A 237 -5.67 5.05 15.43
N LEU A 238 -5.89 4.30 16.49
CA LEU A 238 -4.81 3.93 17.39
C LEU A 238 -3.92 2.87 16.73
N TYR A 239 -2.61 3.04 16.87
CA TYR A 239 -1.61 2.05 16.46
C TYR A 239 -0.51 1.96 17.50
N GLY A 240 0.06 0.77 17.64
CA GLY A 240 1.01 0.47 18.72
C GLY A 240 2.46 0.66 18.35
N LYS A 241 3.29 0.69 19.39
CA LYS A 241 4.75 0.50 19.25
C LYS A 241 5.05 -0.97 19.00
N VAL A 242 6.14 -1.22 18.30
CA VAL A 242 6.66 -2.57 18.09
C VAL A 242 8.06 -2.66 18.67
N ARG A 243 8.31 -3.69 19.49
CA ARG A 243 9.63 -3.94 20.04
C ARG A 243 10.56 -4.45 18.94
N ASN A 244 11.66 -3.76 18.70
CA ASN A 244 12.66 -4.14 17.70
C ASN A 244 13.65 -5.19 18.24
N SER A 245 14.58 -5.65 17.40
CA SER A 245 15.60 -6.64 17.73
C SER A 245 16.57 -6.17 18.83
N ALA A 246 16.70 -4.87 19.06
CA ALA A 246 17.46 -4.31 20.20
C ALA A 246 16.66 -4.28 21.53
N GLY A 247 15.41 -4.78 21.53
CA GLY A 247 14.53 -4.80 22.70
C GLY A 247 13.80 -3.50 22.99
N THR A 248 13.95 -2.48 22.16
CA THR A 248 13.34 -1.15 22.33
C THR A 248 11.94 -1.10 21.70
N PRO A 249 10.88 -0.71 22.44
CA PRO A 249 9.58 -0.41 21.84
C PRO A 249 9.66 0.88 21.03
N VAL A 250 9.55 0.78 19.70
CA VAL A 250 9.68 1.90 18.77
C VAL A 250 8.31 2.23 18.17
N LYS A 251 7.96 3.52 18.13
CA LYS A 251 6.82 4.03 17.38
C LYS A 251 7.21 4.29 15.94
N ALA A 252 6.32 3.98 15.02
CA ALA A 252 6.52 4.34 13.61
C ALA A 252 6.39 5.86 13.43
N ASP A 253 7.46 6.47 12.95
CA ASP A 253 7.54 7.87 12.52
C ASP A 253 8.63 8.03 11.45
N LEU A 254 8.80 9.24 10.93
CA LEU A 254 9.77 9.53 9.87
C LEU A 254 11.21 9.16 10.27
N ALA A 255 11.58 9.45 11.53
CA ALA A 255 12.94 9.20 12.01
C ALA A 255 13.22 7.72 12.14
N SER A 256 12.30 6.95 12.74
CA SER A 256 12.47 5.52 12.98
C SER A 256 12.40 4.69 11.69
N VAL A 257 11.62 5.13 10.70
CA VAL A 257 11.58 4.54 9.36
C VAL A 257 12.89 4.83 8.59
N THR A 258 13.39 6.07 8.67
CA THR A 258 14.69 6.44 8.08
C THR A 258 15.82 5.64 8.68
N ALA A 259 15.80 5.45 10.01
CA ALA A 259 16.79 4.64 10.72
C ALA A 259 16.81 3.18 10.24
N ALA A 260 15.64 2.60 9.93
CA ALA A 260 15.55 1.24 9.40
C ALA A 260 16.25 1.10 8.04
N ALA A 261 16.17 2.11 7.18
CA ALA A 261 16.81 2.11 5.87
C ALA A 261 18.33 2.32 5.92
N ALA A 262 18.84 3.01 6.93
CA ALA A 262 20.26 3.42 6.99
C ALA A 262 21.25 2.26 6.92
N GLY A 263 20.88 1.08 7.45
CA GLY A 263 21.70 -0.14 7.37
C GLY A 263 21.75 -0.74 5.97
N ALA A 264 20.64 -0.66 5.24
CA ALA A 264 20.50 -1.28 3.93
C ALA A 264 21.20 -0.49 2.80
N VAL A 265 21.44 0.81 2.99
CA VAL A 265 22.10 1.66 1.97
C VAL A 265 23.44 1.09 1.54
N LYS A 266 24.25 0.63 2.50
CA LYS A 266 25.59 0.10 2.23
C LYS A 266 25.59 -1.23 1.47
N THR A 267 24.51 -1.97 1.53
CA THR A 267 24.36 -3.31 0.95
C THR A 267 23.26 -3.33 -0.13
N MET A 268 22.81 -2.15 -0.57
CA MET A 268 21.76 -2.03 -1.58
C MET A 268 22.18 -2.75 -2.86
N PRO A 269 21.42 -3.77 -3.31
CA PRO A 269 21.72 -4.44 -4.57
C PRO A 269 21.45 -3.51 -5.75
N ALA A 270 22.11 -3.78 -6.88
CA ALA A 270 21.96 -2.96 -8.11
C ALA A 270 20.54 -2.95 -8.67
N ASP A 271 19.73 -3.95 -8.33
CA ASP A 271 18.32 -4.07 -8.72
C ASP A 271 17.35 -3.55 -7.64
N PHE A 272 17.85 -2.96 -6.56
CA PHE A 272 17.11 -2.37 -5.45
C PHE A 272 16.15 -3.30 -4.69
N ARG A 273 16.22 -4.61 -4.90
CA ARG A 273 15.37 -5.59 -4.22
C ARG A 273 15.94 -5.96 -2.85
N VAL A 274 15.55 -5.24 -1.83
CA VAL A 274 16.05 -5.41 -0.45
C VAL A 274 14.89 -5.36 0.56
N SER A 275 14.98 -6.18 1.60
CA SER A 275 14.12 -6.06 2.79
C SER A 275 14.84 -5.29 3.88
N ILE A 276 14.14 -4.36 4.52
CA ILE A 276 14.62 -3.60 5.69
C ILE A 276 13.81 -3.86 6.95
N THR A 277 12.94 -4.89 6.94
CA THR A 277 12.23 -5.32 8.14
C THR A 277 13.23 -5.90 9.15
N ASP A 278 12.96 -5.71 10.44
CA ASP A 278 13.78 -6.15 11.56
C ASP A 278 15.24 -5.64 11.50
N ALA A 279 15.41 -4.39 11.09
CA ALA A 279 16.73 -3.75 11.03
C ALA A 279 17.38 -3.71 12.41
N ALA A 280 18.67 -4.11 12.47
CA ALA A 280 19.43 -4.26 13.72
C ALA A 280 19.89 -2.90 14.27
N ARG A 281 18.97 -1.99 14.59
CA ARG A 281 19.23 -0.67 15.16
C ARG A 281 18.25 -0.36 16.29
N GLN A 282 18.74 0.27 17.35
CA GLN A 282 17.95 0.60 18.54
C GLN A 282 16.82 1.59 18.24
N ASP A 283 17.02 2.49 17.28
CA ASP A 283 16.09 3.55 16.87
C ASP A 283 15.21 3.18 15.66
N ALA A 284 15.43 2.01 15.05
CA ALA A 284 14.68 1.60 13.85
C ALA A 284 13.31 1.02 14.18
N TYR A 285 12.29 1.44 13.43
CA TYR A 285 10.99 0.78 13.45
C TYR A 285 11.07 -0.54 12.67
N PRO A 286 10.71 -1.69 13.28
CA PRO A 286 11.07 -2.99 12.73
C PRO A 286 10.24 -3.42 11.52
N ILE A 287 9.09 -2.80 11.26
CA ILE A 287 8.22 -3.16 10.13
C ILE A 287 8.20 -2.02 9.11
N SER A 288 9.40 -1.64 8.68
CA SER A 288 9.64 -0.61 7.66
C SER A 288 9.95 -1.23 6.31
N SER A 289 9.59 -0.56 5.24
CA SER A 289 9.88 -1.01 3.87
C SER A 289 10.06 0.16 2.91
N PHE A 290 10.79 -0.10 1.84
CA PHE A 290 10.63 0.64 0.58
C PHE A 290 9.30 0.25 -0.08
N THR A 291 8.87 1.05 -1.04
CA THR A 291 7.90 0.67 -2.07
C THR A 291 8.47 1.02 -3.43
N TRP A 292 8.15 0.25 -4.45
CA TRP A 292 8.81 0.32 -5.75
C TRP A 292 7.81 0.56 -6.87
N LEU A 293 8.23 1.36 -7.86
CA LEU A 293 7.69 1.28 -9.22
C LEU A 293 8.39 0.14 -9.97
N LEU A 294 7.61 -0.60 -10.74
CA LEU A 294 8.04 -1.69 -11.59
C LEU A 294 7.97 -1.21 -13.04
N ILE A 295 9.12 -0.93 -13.65
CA ILE A 295 9.21 -0.34 -14.98
C ILE A 295 9.76 -1.38 -15.97
N PRO A 296 9.06 -1.67 -17.09
CA PRO A 296 9.64 -2.44 -18.19
C PRO A 296 10.90 -1.76 -18.73
N SER A 297 12.00 -2.50 -18.87
CA SER A 297 13.25 -1.93 -19.37
C SER A 297 13.18 -1.52 -20.85
N LYS A 298 12.23 -2.10 -21.60
CA LYS A 298 11.98 -1.76 -23.03
C LYS A 298 10.58 -1.21 -23.18
N ILE A 299 10.49 0.05 -23.62
CA ILE A 299 9.22 0.75 -23.87
C ILE A 299 9.20 1.16 -25.33
N GLN A 300 8.30 0.56 -26.12
CA GLN A 300 8.21 0.80 -27.56
C GLN A 300 7.77 2.21 -27.92
N ASP A 301 6.81 2.74 -27.18
CA ASP A 301 6.30 4.12 -27.34
C ASP A 301 7.34 5.12 -26.81
N GLN A 302 7.96 5.87 -27.72
CA GLN A 302 9.02 6.82 -27.38
C GLN A 302 8.52 8.00 -26.54
N ALA A 303 7.26 8.41 -26.74
CA ALA A 303 6.65 9.48 -25.94
C ALA A 303 6.44 9.02 -24.49
N LYS A 304 5.88 7.82 -24.29
CA LYS A 304 5.73 7.23 -22.97
C LYS A 304 7.07 6.97 -22.29
N LYS A 305 8.05 6.45 -23.00
CA LYS A 305 9.42 6.25 -22.49
C LYS A 305 10.00 7.56 -21.94
N LYS A 306 9.92 8.62 -22.73
CA LYS A 306 10.39 9.96 -22.32
C LYS A 306 9.69 10.41 -21.04
N VAL A 307 8.36 10.33 -21.02
CA VAL A 307 7.55 10.75 -19.86
C VAL A 307 7.90 9.93 -18.60
N ILE A 308 8.03 8.61 -18.70
CA ILE A 308 8.37 7.76 -17.55
C ILE A 308 9.75 8.12 -17.00
N ARG A 309 10.76 8.32 -17.85
CA ARG A 309 12.10 8.73 -17.42
C ARG A 309 12.09 10.13 -16.76
N GLU A 310 11.39 11.10 -17.34
CA GLU A 310 11.26 12.45 -16.80
C GLU A 310 10.47 12.45 -15.48
N PHE A 311 9.41 11.65 -15.37
CA PHE A 311 8.66 11.49 -14.12
C PHE A 311 9.53 10.87 -13.02
N LEU A 312 10.31 9.83 -13.30
CA LEU A 312 11.22 9.25 -12.31
C LEU A 312 12.26 10.27 -11.83
N GLN A 313 12.84 11.07 -12.72
CA GLN A 313 13.76 12.14 -12.34
C GLN A 313 13.09 13.19 -11.46
N TRP A 314 11.88 13.62 -11.82
CA TRP A 314 11.09 14.57 -11.02
C TRP A 314 10.69 13.98 -9.66
N MET A 315 10.32 12.71 -9.61
CA MET A 315 9.99 11.98 -8.38
C MET A 315 11.18 11.99 -7.40
N LEU A 316 12.40 11.79 -7.90
CA LEU A 316 13.63 11.77 -7.11
C LEU A 316 14.08 13.16 -6.63
N THR A 317 13.51 14.23 -7.15
CA THR A 317 13.84 15.63 -6.82
C THR A 317 12.66 16.34 -6.18
N ASP A 318 11.80 16.97 -6.98
CA ASP A 318 10.64 17.73 -6.51
C ASP A 318 9.65 16.84 -5.73
N GLY A 319 9.46 15.60 -6.20
CA GLY A 319 8.57 14.63 -5.59
C GLY A 319 8.96 14.29 -4.15
N GLN A 320 10.26 14.13 -3.87
CA GLN A 320 10.74 13.82 -2.51
C GLN A 320 10.44 14.95 -1.49
N ASN A 321 10.20 16.19 -1.94
CA ASN A 321 9.85 17.29 -1.05
C ASN A 321 8.41 17.21 -0.51
N MET A 322 7.59 16.32 -1.04
CA MET A 322 6.17 16.19 -0.70
C MET A 322 5.88 15.01 0.24
N VAL A 323 6.84 14.10 0.45
CA VAL A 323 6.58 12.79 1.07
C VAL A 323 6.33 12.88 2.57
N GLU A 324 7.06 13.74 3.28
CA GLU A 324 6.98 13.86 4.74
C GLU A 324 5.61 14.37 5.22
N ALA A 325 4.97 15.24 4.43
CA ALA A 325 3.61 15.72 4.71
C ALA A 325 2.55 14.61 4.70
N LEU A 326 2.87 13.46 4.10
CA LEU A 326 2.05 12.25 4.09
C LEU A 326 2.69 11.12 4.91
N SER A 327 3.57 11.44 5.85
CA SER A 327 4.21 10.50 6.77
C SER A 327 5.04 9.39 6.10
N TYR A 328 5.50 9.61 4.86
CA TYR A 328 6.52 8.78 4.24
C TYR A 328 7.90 9.38 4.46
N ALA A 329 8.90 8.56 4.69
CA ALA A 329 10.29 9.02 4.76
C ALA A 329 10.91 9.09 3.36
N ARG A 330 11.79 10.07 3.17
CA ARG A 330 12.54 10.26 1.92
C ARG A 330 13.48 9.11 1.66
N LEU A 331 13.76 8.90 0.40
CA LEU A 331 14.84 7.99 0.00
C LEU A 331 16.19 8.52 0.49
N PRO A 332 17.09 7.63 0.95
CA PRO A 332 18.48 7.99 1.24
C PRO A 332 19.16 8.57 -0.01
N LYS A 333 20.03 9.56 0.17
CA LYS A 333 20.71 10.25 -0.94
C LYS A 333 21.50 9.31 -1.84
N GLU A 334 22.10 8.29 -1.26
CA GLU A 334 22.84 7.25 -1.99
C GLU A 334 21.93 6.43 -2.88
N VAL A 335 20.72 6.08 -2.42
CA VAL A 335 19.71 5.38 -3.21
C VAL A 335 19.25 6.26 -4.38
N VAL A 336 18.97 7.54 -4.12
CA VAL A 336 18.61 8.51 -5.17
C VAL A 336 19.71 8.59 -6.24
N ALA A 337 20.98 8.66 -5.83
CA ALA A 337 22.11 8.71 -6.78
C ALA A 337 22.26 7.43 -7.61
N MET A 338 21.96 6.27 -7.02
CA MET A 338 21.93 4.99 -7.74
C MET A 338 20.79 4.93 -8.77
N GLU A 339 19.59 5.39 -8.37
CA GLU A 339 18.42 5.40 -9.25
C GLU A 339 18.57 6.36 -10.42
N GLN A 340 19.15 7.55 -10.20
CA GLN A 340 19.44 8.51 -11.29
C GLN A 340 20.29 7.88 -12.40
N LYS A 341 21.23 6.99 -12.03
CA LYS A 341 22.02 6.21 -13.00
C LYS A 341 21.18 5.08 -13.63
N ALA A 342 20.34 4.41 -12.83
CA ALA A 342 19.53 3.28 -13.30
C ALA A 342 18.43 3.70 -14.30
N ILE A 343 17.95 4.95 -14.24
CA ILE A 343 16.98 5.49 -15.22
C ILE A 343 17.50 5.37 -16.67
N ALA A 344 18.82 5.44 -16.88
CA ALA A 344 19.42 5.25 -18.21
C ALA A 344 19.19 3.86 -18.81
N ALA A 345 18.92 2.85 -17.97
CA ALA A 345 18.64 1.48 -18.42
C ALA A 345 17.22 1.27 -18.98
N ILE A 346 16.38 2.29 -19.01
CA ILE A 346 15.06 2.26 -19.67
C ILE A 346 15.28 2.58 -21.16
N GLU A 347 15.14 1.56 -22.03
CA GLU A 347 15.37 1.60 -23.48
C GLU A 347 14.08 1.85 -24.28
#